data_be6c9fb20123ab0fb1341c67cb4adbe7
#
_entry.id   be6c9fb20123ab0fb1341c67cb4adbe7
#
_cell.length_a   1.000
_cell.length_b   1.000
_cell.length_c   1.000
_cell.angle_alpha   90.00
_cell.angle_beta   90.00
_cell.angle_gamma   90.00
#
_symmetry.space_group_name_H-M   'P 1'
#
loop_
_entity.id
_entity.type
_entity.pdbx_description
1 polymer ?
#
loop_
_entity_poly.entity_id
_entity_poly.type
_entity_poly.pdbx_seq_one_letter_code
_entity_poly.pdbx_strand_id
1 'polypeptide(L)'
;MNDLSSPFFQNEGQEADGIETGKRLIRLSNDKGSSLAERVANHFYRLTWRTPLHNMRLKGKYPLKLLAVLPDKVAGDARAGKAIRAGYFLFRGQKLPLADLDFNAPMTAPMAEYLHGFRWLRDLGSTATREQGAPIAEAVMRKWLSAHAEKPSEPAWSAENAGWRLLFWAAYAPYILS
;
A
#
# COMPACT_ATOMS: atom_id res chain seq x y z
N MET A 1 -53.49 -11.42 -35.20
CA MET A 1 -53.68 -11.65 -33.77
C MET A 1 -52.49 -12.48 -33.32
N ASN A 2 -51.41 -11.86 -32.95
CA ASN A 2 -50.25 -12.52 -32.35
C ASN A 2 -49.80 -11.66 -31.15
N ASP A 3 -50.02 -12.23 -30.02
CA ASP A 3 -49.69 -11.73 -28.72
C ASP A 3 -48.16 -11.96 -28.48
N LEU A 4 -47.38 -10.88 -28.45
CA LEU A 4 -45.97 -10.88 -28.10
C LEU A 4 -45.79 -10.15 -26.78
N SER A 5 -46.18 -10.76 -25.69
CA SER A 5 -45.79 -10.36 -24.36
C SER A 5 -44.34 -10.84 -24.11
N SER A 6 -43.40 -9.93 -24.25
CA SER A 6 -42.00 -10.15 -24.00
C SER A 6 -41.73 -10.05 -22.47
N PRO A 7 -41.00 -11.01 -21.84
CA PRO A 7 -40.75 -11.03 -20.37
C PRO A 7 -39.55 -10.16 -19.93
N PHE A 8 -39.20 -9.12 -20.68
CA PHE A 8 -37.95 -8.36 -20.44
C PHE A 8 -38.08 -7.12 -19.56
N PHE A 9 -39.27 -6.78 -19.04
CA PHE A 9 -39.47 -5.52 -18.31
C PHE A 9 -39.81 -5.65 -16.81
N GLN A 10 -39.45 -6.77 -16.14
CA GLN A 10 -39.75 -6.93 -14.70
C GLN A 10 -38.55 -6.82 -13.76
N ASN A 11 -37.35 -6.45 -14.22
CA ASN A 11 -36.17 -6.42 -13.34
C ASN A 11 -35.63 -5.03 -12.96
N GLU A 12 -36.21 -3.94 -13.47
CA GLU A 12 -35.72 -2.58 -13.16
C GLU A 12 -36.13 -2.07 -11.77
N GLY A 13 -37.15 -2.66 -11.16
CA GLY A 13 -37.62 -2.24 -9.82
C GLY A 13 -36.78 -2.76 -8.66
N GLN A 14 -36.11 -3.91 -8.81
CA GLN A 14 -35.33 -4.53 -7.72
C GLN A 14 -33.89 -3.98 -7.63
N GLU A 15 -33.29 -3.59 -8.73
CA GLU A 15 -31.94 -2.98 -8.70
C GLU A 15 -31.93 -1.56 -8.12
N ALA A 16 -33.00 -0.79 -8.35
CA ALA A 16 -33.14 0.56 -7.81
C ALA A 16 -33.30 0.53 -6.27
N ASP A 17 -34.00 -0.44 -5.73
CA ASP A 17 -34.21 -0.58 -4.29
C ASP A 17 -32.93 -1.03 -3.55
N GLY A 18 -32.12 -1.88 -4.17
CA GLY A 18 -30.81 -2.30 -3.66
C GLY A 18 -29.78 -1.15 -3.58
N ILE A 19 -29.78 -0.26 -4.58
CA ILE A 19 -28.90 0.91 -4.63
C ILE A 19 -29.32 1.97 -3.62
N GLU A 20 -30.62 2.17 -3.42
CA GLU A 20 -31.14 3.09 -2.41
C GLU A 20 -30.86 2.60 -0.98
N THR A 21 -30.98 1.30 -0.74
CA THR A 21 -30.64 0.68 0.56
C THR A 21 -29.14 0.82 0.86
N GLY A 22 -28.28 0.63 -0.13
CA GLY A 22 -26.82 0.85 -0.01
C GLY A 22 -26.49 2.31 0.31
N LYS A 23 -27.09 3.27 -0.40
CA LYS A 23 -26.94 4.72 -0.12
C LYS A 23 -27.46 5.11 1.27
N ARG A 24 -28.53 4.49 1.74
CA ARG A 24 -29.05 4.70 3.09
C ARG A 24 -28.13 4.16 4.18
N LEU A 25 -27.52 3.01 3.98
CA LEU A 25 -26.52 2.45 4.88
C LEU A 25 -25.25 3.31 4.96
N ILE A 26 -24.78 3.86 3.82
CA ILE A 26 -23.65 4.78 3.80
C ILE A 26 -23.99 6.10 4.49
N ARG A 27 -25.20 6.64 4.33
CA ARG A 27 -25.65 7.84 5.06
C ARG A 27 -25.81 7.59 6.57
N LEU A 28 -26.35 6.45 6.97
CA LEU A 28 -26.48 6.08 8.40
C LEU A 28 -25.12 5.88 9.07
N SER A 29 -24.10 5.42 8.31
CA SER A 29 -22.72 5.32 8.80
C SER A 29 -22.04 6.68 8.97
N ASN A 30 -22.41 7.68 8.12
CA ASN A 30 -21.79 9.01 8.14
C ASN A 30 -22.48 9.98 9.13
N ASP A 31 -23.78 9.76 9.46
CA ASP A 31 -24.58 10.63 10.32
C ASP A 31 -24.59 10.21 11.81
N LYS A 32 -23.99 9.07 12.15
CA LYS A 32 -23.69 8.77 13.56
C LYS A 32 -22.48 9.61 13.95
N GLY A 33 -22.73 10.82 14.37
CA GLY A 33 -21.74 11.61 15.09
C GLY A 33 -21.06 10.71 16.11
N SER A 34 -19.72 10.58 16.03
CA SER A 34 -18.94 9.74 16.93
C SER A 34 -19.45 9.93 18.35
N SER A 35 -19.90 8.86 18.99
CA SER A 35 -20.42 8.92 20.35
C SER A 35 -19.37 9.57 21.24
N LEU A 36 -19.80 10.24 22.33
CA LEU A 36 -18.85 10.82 23.29
C LEU A 36 -17.81 9.76 23.71
N ALA A 37 -18.23 8.49 23.83
CA ALA A 37 -17.35 7.37 24.12
C ALA A 37 -16.29 7.14 23.01
N GLU A 38 -16.66 7.26 21.73
CA GLU A 38 -15.71 7.15 20.62
C GLU A 38 -14.75 8.34 20.57
N ARG A 39 -15.21 9.55 20.86
CA ARG A 39 -14.35 10.74 20.95
C ARG A 39 -13.34 10.62 22.09
N VAL A 40 -13.79 10.16 23.24
CA VAL A 40 -12.93 9.91 24.41
C VAL A 40 -11.96 8.78 24.11
N ALA A 41 -12.40 7.68 23.51
CA ALA A 41 -11.56 6.56 23.11
C ALA A 41 -10.49 6.99 22.06
N ASN A 42 -10.88 7.79 21.07
CA ASN A 42 -9.94 8.32 20.06
C ASN A 42 -8.95 9.31 20.68
N HIS A 43 -9.37 10.11 21.64
CA HIS A 43 -8.46 11.03 22.35
C HIS A 43 -7.48 10.25 23.23
N PHE A 44 -7.98 9.23 23.95
CA PHE A 44 -7.15 8.34 24.76
C PHE A 44 -6.18 7.51 23.89
N TYR A 45 -6.64 7.06 22.73
CA TYR A 45 -5.82 6.36 21.75
C TYR A 45 -4.70 7.25 21.19
N ARG A 46 -5.00 8.51 20.88
CA ARG A 46 -4.00 9.50 20.46
C ARG A 46 -2.96 9.80 21.54
N LEU A 47 -3.36 9.86 22.80
CA LEU A 47 -2.47 10.07 23.95
C LEU A 47 -1.60 8.84 24.23
N THR A 48 -2.17 7.63 24.10
CA THR A 48 -1.44 6.38 24.37
C THR A 48 -0.57 5.93 23.21
N TRP A 49 -0.85 6.36 21.97
CA TRP A 49 -0.13 5.97 20.76
C TRP A 49 1.38 6.24 20.83
N ARG A 50 1.82 7.27 21.55
CA ARG A 50 3.24 7.63 21.71
C ARG A 50 3.86 7.21 23.04
N THR A 51 3.13 6.46 23.87
CA THR A 51 3.65 6.06 25.17
C THR A 51 4.48 4.77 25.08
N PRO A 52 5.47 4.57 25.99
CA PRO A 52 6.23 3.34 26.08
C PRO A 52 5.36 2.10 26.27
N LEU A 53 4.17 2.24 26.86
CA LEU A 53 3.19 1.16 27.06
C LEU A 53 2.64 0.63 25.73
N HIS A 54 2.41 1.51 24.74
CA HIS A 54 1.98 1.09 23.40
C HIS A 54 3.10 0.30 22.71
N ASN A 55 4.33 0.79 22.79
CA ASN A 55 5.50 0.10 22.24
C ASN A 55 5.75 -1.27 22.93
N MET A 56 5.52 -1.39 24.22
CA MET A 56 5.58 -2.67 24.93
C MET A 56 4.51 -3.66 24.44
N ARG A 57 3.30 -3.16 24.18
CA ARG A 57 2.19 -3.98 23.67
C ARG A 57 2.43 -4.47 22.25
N LEU A 58 3.12 -3.67 21.41
CA LEU A 58 3.52 -4.04 20.06
C LEU A 58 4.75 -4.96 20.01
N LYS A 59 5.56 -5.00 21.07
CA LYS A 59 6.73 -5.91 21.21
C LYS A 59 6.36 -7.35 21.57
N GLY A 60 5.08 -7.74 21.48
CA GLY A 60 4.67 -9.14 21.61
C GLY A 60 5.43 -10.02 20.62
N LYS A 61 5.88 -11.19 21.07
CA LYS A 61 6.51 -12.22 20.22
C LYS A 61 5.47 -12.82 19.26
N TYR A 62 5.05 -12.05 18.26
CA TYR A 62 4.27 -12.59 17.16
C TYR A 62 5.25 -13.17 16.14
N PRO A 63 5.20 -14.47 15.86
CA PRO A 63 6.01 -15.02 14.78
C PRO A 63 5.50 -14.42 13.46
N LEU A 64 6.29 -13.54 12.86
CA LEU A 64 6.05 -13.03 11.52
C LEU A 64 6.31 -14.17 10.52
N LYS A 65 5.37 -15.09 10.42
CA LYS A 65 5.36 -16.09 9.35
C LYS A 65 4.32 -15.66 8.34
N LEU A 66 4.77 -15.29 7.15
CA LEU A 66 3.89 -15.23 6.00
C LEU A 66 3.45 -16.65 5.67
N LEU A 67 2.16 -16.92 5.82
CA LEU A 67 1.56 -18.23 5.51
C LEU A 67 1.56 -18.50 4.01
N ALA A 68 1.45 -17.45 3.19
CA ALA A 68 1.49 -17.51 1.74
C ALA A 68 1.98 -16.17 1.17
N VAL A 69 2.65 -16.23 0.04
CA VAL A 69 2.98 -15.05 -0.78
C VAL A 69 2.03 -15.04 -1.96
N LEU A 70 1.26 -13.96 -2.11
CA LEU A 70 0.37 -13.79 -3.25
C LEU A 70 1.22 -13.48 -4.48
N PRO A 71 1.14 -14.29 -5.55
CA PRO A 71 1.87 -14.01 -6.78
C PRO A 71 1.31 -12.74 -7.44
N ASP A 72 2.17 -11.78 -7.72
CA ASP A 72 1.81 -10.63 -8.54
C ASP A 72 1.69 -11.09 -10.00
N LYS A 73 0.48 -11.00 -10.55
CA LYS A 73 0.19 -11.40 -11.94
C LYS A 73 0.48 -10.29 -12.94
N VAL A 74 0.80 -9.10 -12.46
CA VAL A 74 1.11 -7.94 -13.31
C VAL A 74 2.61 -7.95 -13.59
N ALA A 75 2.98 -7.93 -14.86
CA ALA A 75 4.39 -7.85 -15.26
C ALA A 75 4.98 -6.50 -14.87
N GLY A 76 6.19 -6.51 -14.32
CA GLY A 76 6.97 -5.30 -14.08
C GLY A 76 7.65 -4.79 -15.35
N ASP A 77 8.15 -3.56 -15.30
CA ASP A 77 8.98 -3.00 -16.38
C ASP A 77 10.39 -3.62 -16.31
N ALA A 78 10.70 -4.48 -17.28
CA ALA A 78 11.99 -5.14 -17.37
C ALA A 78 13.15 -4.16 -17.56
N ARG A 79 12.93 -3.00 -18.19
CA ARG A 79 13.95 -1.96 -18.36
C ARG A 79 14.27 -1.31 -17.01
N ALA A 80 13.23 -0.94 -16.25
CA ALA A 80 13.39 -0.41 -14.90
C ALA A 80 14.02 -1.44 -13.95
N GLY A 81 13.61 -2.70 -14.03
CA GLY A 81 14.19 -3.77 -13.22
C GLY A 81 15.67 -4.02 -13.49
N LYS A 82 16.11 -4.02 -14.78
CA LYS A 82 17.52 -4.09 -15.15
C LYS A 82 18.31 -2.88 -14.64
N ALA A 83 17.70 -1.68 -14.66
CA ALA A 83 18.33 -0.47 -14.14
C ALA A 83 18.56 -0.56 -12.62
N ILE A 84 17.60 -1.08 -11.87
CA ILE A 84 17.74 -1.29 -10.41
C ILE A 84 18.88 -2.26 -10.13
N ARG A 85 18.99 -3.36 -10.88
CA ARG A 85 20.11 -4.29 -10.77
C ARG A 85 21.47 -3.67 -11.12
N ALA A 86 21.46 -2.68 -12.03
CA ALA A 86 22.64 -1.91 -12.38
C ALA A 86 22.97 -0.77 -11.40
N GLY A 87 22.22 -0.66 -10.29
CA GLY A 87 22.50 0.29 -9.22
C GLY A 87 21.80 1.64 -9.34
N TYR A 88 20.70 1.76 -10.09
CA TYR A 88 19.94 3.01 -10.18
C TYR A 88 18.47 2.76 -10.49
N PHE A 89 17.60 3.64 -9.98
CA PHE A 89 16.21 3.71 -10.41
C PHE A 89 16.10 4.42 -11.76
N LEU A 90 15.25 3.88 -12.63
CA LEU A 90 14.88 4.51 -13.91
C LEU A 90 13.35 4.58 -13.97
N PHE A 91 12.80 5.78 -13.84
CA PHE A 91 11.36 5.97 -13.87
C PHE A 91 10.98 7.23 -14.66
N ARG A 92 10.12 7.08 -15.67
CA ARG A 92 9.69 8.19 -16.56
C ARG A 92 10.87 9.04 -17.09
N GLY A 93 11.95 8.38 -17.47
CA GLY A 93 13.16 9.05 -17.99
C GLY A 93 14.08 9.66 -16.92
N GLN A 94 13.66 9.69 -15.66
CA GLN A 94 14.51 10.12 -14.56
C GLN A 94 15.40 8.97 -14.09
N LYS A 95 16.68 9.27 -13.86
CA LYS A 95 17.66 8.32 -13.35
C LYS A 95 18.11 8.77 -11.95
N LEU A 96 18.01 7.87 -10.97
CA LEU A 96 18.44 8.11 -9.58
C LEU A 96 19.34 6.96 -9.13
N PRO A 97 20.65 7.19 -8.90
CA PRO A 97 21.55 6.17 -8.39
C PRO A 97 21.13 5.69 -7.00
N LEU A 98 21.22 4.39 -6.73
CA LEU A 98 20.90 3.82 -5.40
C LEU A 98 21.89 4.31 -4.33
N ALA A 99 23.12 4.62 -4.71
CA ALA A 99 24.11 5.21 -3.81
C ALA A 99 23.65 6.57 -3.29
N ASP A 100 23.11 7.40 -4.19
CA ASP A 100 22.68 8.78 -3.90
C ASP A 100 21.23 8.86 -3.38
N LEU A 101 20.58 7.70 -3.19
CA LEU A 101 19.20 7.66 -2.74
C LEU A 101 19.07 8.19 -1.31
N ASP A 102 18.45 9.36 -1.20
CA ASP A 102 18.01 9.99 0.05
C ASP A 102 16.49 10.20 -0.02
N PHE A 103 15.78 9.51 0.86
CA PHE A 103 14.32 9.63 0.95
C PHE A 103 13.83 10.94 1.58
N ASN A 104 14.72 11.72 2.19
CA ASN A 104 14.40 13.05 2.72
C ASN A 104 14.64 14.16 1.67
N ALA A 105 15.36 13.86 0.59
CA ALA A 105 15.60 14.81 -0.47
C ALA A 105 14.31 15.10 -1.28
N PRO A 106 14.12 16.34 -1.76
CA PRO A 106 13.00 16.66 -2.62
C PRO A 106 13.07 15.87 -3.92
N MET A 107 11.94 15.29 -4.32
CA MET A 107 11.80 14.55 -5.56
C MET A 107 10.48 14.87 -6.26
N THR A 108 10.39 14.56 -7.54
CA THR A 108 9.14 14.77 -8.28
C THR A 108 8.02 13.87 -7.72
N ALA A 109 6.78 14.35 -7.73
CA ALA A 109 5.65 13.59 -7.21
C ALA A 109 5.55 12.16 -7.80
N PRO A 110 5.71 11.95 -9.14
CA PRO A 110 5.68 10.60 -9.70
C PRO A 110 6.82 9.69 -9.20
N MET A 111 8.02 10.25 -8.97
CA MET A 111 9.15 9.49 -8.43
C MET A 111 8.91 9.16 -6.95
N ALA A 112 8.36 10.10 -6.17
CA ALA A 112 7.99 9.89 -4.78
C ALA A 112 6.96 8.76 -4.63
N GLU A 113 5.90 8.76 -5.44
CA GLU A 113 4.90 7.69 -5.47
C GLU A 113 5.51 6.32 -5.82
N TYR A 114 6.38 6.29 -6.82
CA TYR A 114 7.06 5.07 -7.25
C TYR A 114 7.94 4.49 -6.14
N LEU A 115 8.71 5.34 -5.45
CA LEU A 115 9.64 4.94 -4.41
C LEU A 115 8.93 4.64 -3.08
N HIS A 116 8.06 5.53 -2.58
CA HIS A 116 7.38 5.36 -1.30
C HIS A 116 6.27 4.30 -1.33
N GLY A 117 5.64 4.09 -2.48
CA GLY A 117 4.71 2.99 -2.71
C GLY A 117 5.37 1.64 -2.93
N PHE A 118 6.71 1.56 -3.01
CA PHE A 118 7.48 0.34 -3.29
C PHE A 118 7.11 -0.35 -4.60
N ARG A 119 6.61 0.41 -5.59
CA ARG A 119 6.20 -0.12 -6.89
C ARG A 119 7.37 -0.71 -7.68
N TRP A 120 8.57 -0.24 -7.41
CA TRP A 120 9.84 -0.72 -7.98
C TRP A 120 10.16 -2.19 -7.64
N LEU A 121 9.57 -2.76 -6.59
CA LEU A 121 9.73 -4.20 -6.27
C LEU A 121 9.19 -5.10 -7.38
N ARG A 122 8.09 -4.71 -8.03
CA ARG A 122 7.55 -5.42 -9.21
C ARG A 122 8.56 -5.44 -10.35
N ASP A 123 9.18 -4.30 -10.62
CA ASP A 123 10.15 -4.18 -11.71
C ASP A 123 11.41 -4.99 -11.41
N LEU A 124 11.93 -4.90 -10.17
CA LEU A 124 13.06 -5.71 -9.72
C LEU A 124 12.73 -7.21 -9.82
N GLY A 125 11.59 -7.64 -9.31
CA GLY A 125 11.14 -9.04 -9.32
C GLY A 125 10.91 -9.60 -10.73
N SER A 126 10.65 -8.75 -11.73
CA SER A 126 10.51 -9.18 -13.12
C SER A 126 11.84 -9.57 -13.78
N THR A 127 13.00 -9.16 -13.22
CA THR A 127 14.32 -9.34 -13.84
C THR A 127 15.38 -9.95 -12.93
N ALA A 128 15.10 -10.12 -11.65
CA ALA A 128 16.01 -10.64 -10.66
C ALA A 128 15.42 -11.86 -9.96
N THR A 129 16.26 -12.89 -9.74
CA THR A 129 15.92 -13.94 -8.78
C THR A 129 15.94 -13.36 -7.35
N ARG A 130 15.41 -14.12 -6.39
CA ARG A 130 15.43 -13.70 -4.98
C ARG A 130 16.88 -13.40 -4.53
N GLU A 131 17.80 -14.28 -4.83
CA GLU A 131 19.22 -14.18 -4.43
C GLU A 131 19.87 -12.91 -4.97
N GLN A 132 19.48 -12.49 -6.17
CA GLN A 132 20.00 -11.28 -6.82
C GLN A 132 19.30 -10.00 -6.32
N GLY A 133 18.01 -10.09 -6.07
CA GLY A 133 17.18 -8.93 -5.78
C GLY A 133 17.08 -8.59 -4.29
N ALA A 134 17.12 -9.60 -3.40
CA ALA A 134 16.94 -9.37 -1.97
C ALA A 134 17.99 -8.41 -1.37
N PRO A 135 19.29 -8.52 -1.65
CA PRO A 135 20.28 -7.57 -1.12
C PRO A 135 19.99 -6.12 -1.53
N ILE A 136 19.52 -5.91 -2.76
CA ILE A 136 19.16 -4.58 -3.26
C ILE A 136 17.89 -4.08 -2.57
N ALA A 137 16.86 -4.93 -2.51
CA ALA A 137 15.57 -4.58 -1.91
C ALA A 137 15.73 -4.23 -0.42
N GLU A 138 16.49 -5.03 0.32
CA GLU A 138 16.78 -4.77 1.73
C GLU A 138 17.56 -3.48 1.95
N ALA A 139 18.55 -3.19 1.11
CA ALA A 139 19.34 -1.95 1.22
C ALA A 139 18.43 -0.72 1.04
N VAL A 140 17.54 -0.74 0.04
CA VAL A 140 16.56 0.34 -0.19
C VAL A 140 15.56 0.42 0.96
N MET A 141 15.05 -0.72 1.42
CA MET A 141 14.12 -0.80 2.54
C MET A 141 14.73 -0.19 3.82
N ARG A 142 15.98 -0.51 4.14
CA ARG A 142 16.67 0.04 5.32
C ARG A 142 16.80 1.55 5.23
N LYS A 143 17.14 2.10 4.06
CA LYS A 143 17.19 3.56 3.83
C LYS A 143 15.81 4.19 4.06
N TRP A 144 14.74 3.56 3.55
CA TRP A 144 13.38 4.04 3.73
C TRP A 144 12.94 4.00 5.20
N LEU A 145 13.20 2.89 5.90
CA LEU A 145 12.86 2.75 7.33
C LEU A 145 13.62 3.78 8.18
N SER A 146 14.90 4.00 7.90
CA SER A 146 15.68 5.04 8.60
C SER A 146 15.10 6.44 8.45
N ALA A 147 14.56 6.76 7.27
CA ALA A 147 13.97 8.07 7.01
C ALA A 147 12.55 8.25 7.58
N HIS A 148 11.72 7.21 7.52
CA HIS A 148 10.26 7.37 7.69
C HIS A 148 9.63 6.47 8.75
N ALA A 149 10.33 5.50 9.36
CA ALA A 149 9.69 4.59 10.31
C ALA A 149 9.23 5.30 11.58
N GLU A 150 10.03 6.23 12.11
CA GLU A 150 9.75 6.90 13.39
C GLU A 150 9.04 8.25 13.22
N LYS A 151 9.15 8.87 12.05
CA LYS A 151 8.60 10.21 11.77
C LYS A 151 7.69 10.14 10.55
N PRO A 152 6.42 9.73 10.73
CA PRO A 152 5.47 9.71 9.64
C PRO A 152 5.28 11.11 9.04
N SER A 153 5.50 11.24 7.75
CA SER A 153 5.35 12.50 7.02
C SER A 153 4.90 12.24 5.59
N GLU A 154 4.24 13.22 4.98
CA GLU A 154 3.92 13.20 3.56
C GLU A 154 5.19 13.43 2.71
N PRO A 155 5.30 12.83 1.51
CA PRO A 155 4.31 11.93 0.87
C PRO A 155 4.44 10.46 1.27
N ALA A 156 5.47 10.08 2.04
CA ALA A 156 5.77 8.67 2.37
C ALA A 156 4.62 7.95 3.08
N TRP A 157 3.87 8.65 3.93
CA TRP A 157 2.76 8.13 4.72
C TRP A 157 1.38 8.55 4.21
N SER A 158 1.27 9.04 2.97
CA SER A 158 -0.05 9.20 2.35
C SER A 158 -0.81 7.87 2.32
N ALA A 159 -2.12 7.92 2.39
CA ALA A 159 -2.96 6.71 2.37
C ALA A 159 -2.71 5.87 1.11
N GLU A 160 -2.50 6.54 -0.03
CA GLU A 160 -2.20 5.88 -1.29
C GLU A 160 -0.87 5.13 -1.26
N ASN A 161 0.23 5.81 -0.86
CA ASN A 161 1.54 5.19 -0.77
C ASN A 161 1.58 4.07 0.29
N ALA A 162 0.86 4.22 1.40
CA ALA A 162 0.73 3.18 2.40
C ALA A 162 0.00 1.95 1.85
N GLY A 163 -1.07 2.14 1.08
CA GLY A 163 -1.80 1.06 0.42
C GLY A 163 -0.94 0.30 -0.59
N TRP A 164 -0.26 1.02 -1.48
CA TRP A 164 0.68 0.42 -2.43
C TRP A 164 1.80 -0.33 -1.72
N ARG A 165 2.39 0.24 -0.69
CA ARG A 165 3.46 -0.37 0.09
C ARG A 165 3.02 -1.69 0.72
N LEU A 166 1.85 -1.74 1.35
CA LEU A 166 1.31 -2.97 1.92
C LEU A 166 1.14 -4.06 0.85
N LEU A 167 0.61 -3.70 -0.31
CA LEU A 167 0.44 -4.63 -1.44
C LEU A 167 1.79 -5.19 -1.89
N PHE A 168 2.77 -4.33 -2.15
CA PHE A 168 4.08 -4.76 -2.65
C PHE A 168 4.92 -5.48 -1.59
N TRP A 169 4.81 -5.08 -0.32
CA TRP A 169 5.47 -5.82 0.76
C TRP A 169 4.91 -7.21 0.92
N ALA A 170 3.60 -7.41 0.77
CA ALA A 170 2.99 -8.74 0.82
C ALA A 170 3.39 -9.60 -0.40
N ALA A 171 3.34 -9.04 -1.62
CA ALA A 171 3.63 -9.76 -2.85
C ALA A 171 5.13 -10.10 -3.01
N TYR A 172 6.01 -9.19 -2.56
CA TYR A 172 7.47 -9.33 -2.69
C TYR A 172 8.19 -9.56 -1.35
N ALA A 173 7.47 -10.08 -0.36
CA ALA A 173 8.02 -10.41 0.95
C ALA A 173 9.33 -11.23 0.89
N PRO A 174 9.51 -12.23 0.01
CA PRO A 174 10.76 -12.96 -0.10
C PRO A 174 11.99 -12.10 -0.47
N TYR A 175 11.78 -10.89 -1.00
CA TYR A 175 12.86 -9.96 -1.33
C TYR A 175 13.23 -9.03 -0.18
N ILE A 176 12.35 -8.85 0.80
CA ILE A 176 12.50 -7.87 1.88
C ILE A 176 12.51 -8.46 3.28
N LEU A 177 12.18 -9.75 3.41
CA LEU A 177 12.17 -10.51 4.65
C LEU A 177 13.11 -11.71 4.50
N SER A 178 14.40 -11.49 4.45
CA SER A 178 15.40 -12.56 4.39
C SER A 178 15.99 -12.87 5.75
#